data_e6ee66ae5b6cb328d9b7ed3350a51f25
#
_entry.id   e6ee66ae5b6cb328d9b7ed3350a51f25
#
_cell.length_a   1.000
_cell.length_b   1.000
_cell.length_c   1.000
_cell.angle_alpha   90.00
_cell.angle_beta   90.00
_cell.angle_gamma   90.00
#
_symmetry.space_group_name_H-M   'P 1'
#
loop_
_entity.id
_entity.type
_entity.pdbx_description
1 polymer ?
#
loop_
_entity_poly.entity_id
_entity_poly.type
_entity_poly.pdbx_seq_one_letter_code
_entity_poly.pdbx_strand_id
1 'polypeptide(L)'
;MKSKLLLLLLIVCVSCCPKAKLTNQESQVVVTSYPSSIGEAGVAVYLPAGYASSEVDYPVLYLLHGSGDDEAGWLTKGKAKAILDSLITNELCKPMIVVMPNGYLEQTGKYYDPESRLWMESTFEENFSQLIAWTEMHYRTINDKQHRAIAGLSMGGFHTMHTAALLNQSFDYVGIFSALYVPHTKQPHSERTIEMSALALSDKPAYQQTEALLQQQFATPPQLYWIACGVEDFLYEDNVIYRQYLDEKQYPYEYHESAGGHSWQN
;
A
#
# COMPACT_ATOMS: atom_id res chain seq x y z
N MET A 1 20.74 -5.70 0.22
CA MET A 1 19.44 -5.61 0.87
C MET A 1 18.88 -4.19 1.06
N LYS A 2 19.66 -3.12 0.96
CA LYS A 2 19.19 -1.72 1.17
C LYS A 2 18.60 -1.06 -0.11
N SER A 3 18.60 -1.72 -1.26
CA SER A 3 18.33 -1.05 -2.54
C SER A 3 16.88 -1.18 -3.06
N LYS A 4 16.05 -2.03 -2.50
CA LYS A 4 14.78 -2.43 -3.12
C LYS A 4 13.57 -1.59 -2.70
N LEU A 5 13.53 -1.12 -1.45
CA LEU A 5 12.57 -0.09 -1.03
C LEU A 5 12.92 1.28 -1.66
N LEU A 6 14.16 1.41 -2.14
CA LEU A 6 14.71 2.60 -2.77
C LEU A 6 13.98 2.99 -4.06
N LEU A 7 13.55 2.02 -4.85
CA LEU A 7 13.00 2.29 -6.18
C LEU A 7 11.59 2.90 -6.12
N LEU A 8 10.74 2.41 -5.24
CA LEU A 8 9.38 2.96 -5.05
C LEU A 8 9.42 4.40 -4.50
N LEU A 9 10.47 4.72 -3.72
CA LEU A 9 10.66 6.03 -3.09
C LEU A 9 11.39 7.03 -4.01
N LEU A 10 12.13 6.54 -5.02
CA LEU A 10 12.89 7.39 -5.97
C LEU A 10 12.00 8.04 -7.05
N ILE A 11 10.87 7.47 -7.35
CA ILE A 11 10.06 7.86 -8.53
C ILE A 11 9.16 9.07 -8.27
N VAL A 12 8.93 9.46 -7.02
CA VAL A 12 8.31 10.75 -6.69
C VAL A 12 9.21 11.96 -7.09
N CYS A 13 10.24 11.73 -7.91
CA CYS A 13 11.37 12.65 -8.09
C CYS A 13 11.40 13.51 -9.36
N VAL A 14 10.30 13.79 -10.05
CA VAL A 14 10.36 14.70 -11.20
C VAL A 14 9.39 15.88 -11.05
N SER A 15 9.80 16.86 -10.26
CA SER A 15 9.43 18.26 -10.49
C SER A 15 10.31 19.16 -9.63
N CYS A 16 10.84 20.23 -10.23
CA CYS A 16 11.71 21.21 -9.59
C CYS A 16 11.00 21.94 -8.45
N CYS A 17 11.27 21.54 -7.20
CA CYS A 17 10.91 22.31 -6.02
C CYS A 17 12.19 22.83 -5.33
N PRO A 18 12.22 24.04 -4.76
CA PRO A 18 13.40 24.58 -4.10
C PRO A 18 13.85 23.67 -2.95
N LYS A 19 15.17 23.46 -2.82
CA LYS A 19 15.77 22.68 -1.74
C LYS A 19 15.40 23.31 -0.40
N ALA A 20 14.43 22.72 0.30
CA ALA A 20 14.17 23.07 1.69
C ALA A 20 15.40 22.68 2.51
N LYS A 21 15.99 23.64 3.25
CA LYS A 21 17.03 23.37 4.23
C LYS A 21 16.42 22.48 5.31
N LEU A 22 16.83 21.21 5.40
CA LEU A 22 16.50 20.34 6.51
C LEU A 22 16.93 21.02 7.82
N THR A 23 15.95 21.38 8.65
CA THR A 23 16.21 21.90 9.98
C THR A 23 16.61 20.74 10.89
N ASN A 24 17.35 21.01 11.98
CA ASN A 24 17.84 20.00 12.94
C ASN A 24 16.72 19.30 13.75
N GLN A 25 15.49 19.31 13.31
CA GLN A 25 14.39 18.61 13.94
C GLN A 25 14.28 17.20 13.41
N GLU A 26 14.19 16.25 14.34
CA GLU A 26 14.02 14.82 14.00
C GLU A 26 12.66 14.55 13.36
N SER A 27 12.60 13.50 12.56
CA SER A 27 11.34 12.95 12.05
C SER A 27 10.48 12.43 13.21
N GLN A 28 9.17 12.46 13.06
CA GLN A 28 8.21 12.07 14.10
C GLN A 28 7.28 10.97 13.60
N VAL A 29 6.76 10.18 14.52
CA VAL A 29 5.63 9.27 14.27
C VAL A 29 4.50 9.66 15.22
N VAL A 30 3.34 9.91 14.65
CA VAL A 30 2.09 10.18 15.37
C VAL A 30 1.22 8.95 15.26
N VAL A 31 0.85 8.33 16.39
CA VAL A 31 -0.12 7.23 16.43
C VAL A 31 -1.44 7.81 16.92
N THR A 32 -2.50 7.62 16.14
CA THR A 32 -3.82 8.20 16.39
C THR A 32 -4.91 7.34 15.75
N SER A 33 -6.11 7.86 15.60
CA SER A 33 -7.21 7.26 14.88
C SER A 33 -7.79 8.24 13.85
N TYR A 34 -8.52 7.69 12.89
CA TYR A 34 -9.32 8.45 11.95
C TYR A 34 -10.75 7.88 11.89
N PRO A 35 -11.75 8.72 11.60
CA PRO A 35 -13.12 8.24 11.47
C PRO A 35 -13.30 7.40 10.20
N SER A 36 -13.85 6.20 10.37
CA SER A 36 -14.27 5.32 9.28
C SER A 36 -15.77 5.09 9.33
N SER A 37 -16.36 4.43 8.33
CA SER A 37 -17.79 4.14 8.29
C SER A 37 -18.27 3.22 9.41
N ILE A 38 -17.35 2.50 10.07
CA ILE A 38 -17.64 1.56 11.14
C ILE A 38 -17.10 1.99 12.51
N GLY A 39 -16.56 3.21 12.61
CA GLY A 39 -16.00 3.77 13.85
C GLY A 39 -14.59 4.31 13.68
N GLU A 40 -13.88 4.50 14.79
CA GLU A 40 -12.50 4.96 14.80
C GLU A 40 -11.55 3.83 14.37
N ALA A 41 -10.71 4.10 13.40
CA ALA A 41 -9.68 3.18 12.91
C ALA A 41 -8.27 3.71 13.24
N GLY A 42 -7.39 2.81 13.70
CA GLY A 42 -6.00 3.14 14.04
C GLY A 42 -5.18 3.57 12.82
N VAL A 43 -4.28 4.53 13.03
CA VAL A 43 -3.34 4.97 12.00
C VAL A 43 -2.05 5.48 12.63
N ALA A 44 -0.90 5.12 12.07
CA ALA A 44 0.39 5.73 12.38
C ALA A 44 0.83 6.62 11.20
N VAL A 45 1.30 7.82 11.50
CA VAL A 45 1.73 8.79 10.49
C VAL A 45 3.17 9.19 10.75
N TYR A 46 4.05 8.89 9.80
CA TYR A 46 5.42 9.39 9.79
C TYR A 46 5.45 10.79 9.16
N LEU A 47 6.08 11.71 9.86
CA LEU A 47 6.34 13.08 9.45
C LEU A 47 7.86 13.27 9.28
N PRO A 48 8.33 13.77 8.13
CA PRO A 48 9.77 13.90 7.87
C PRO A 48 10.41 14.96 8.76
N ALA A 49 11.73 14.87 8.91
CA ALA A 49 12.52 15.87 9.63
C ALA A 49 12.22 17.27 9.12
N GLY A 50 12.03 18.22 10.06
CA GLY A 50 11.70 19.61 9.74
C GLY A 50 10.23 19.88 9.41
N TYR A 51 9.36 18.88 9.42
CA TYR A 51 7.93 19.07 9.13
C TYR A 51 7.28 20.15 10.01
N ALA A 52 7.53 20.15 11.33
CA ALA A 52 6.89 21.08 12.26
C ALA A 52 7.28 22.55 12.04
N SER A 53 8.44 22.82 11.42
CA SER A 53 8.94 24.17 11.14
C SER A 53 8.81 24.57 9.66
N SER A 54 8.21 23.72 8.84
CA SER A 54 8.01 23.93 7.40
C SER A 54 6.58 24.36 7.10
N GLU A 55 6.41 25.19 6.09
CA GLU A 55 5.09 25.57 5.55
C GLU A 55 4.83 24.89 4.18
N VAL A 56 5.73 24.00 3.72
CA VAL A 56 5.56 23.33 2.42
C VAL A 56 4.62 22.13 2.55
N ASP A 57 3.96 21.80 1.45
CA ASP A 57 3.19 20.57 1.32
C ASP A 57 4.08 19.40 0.88
N TYR A 58 3.71 18.20 1.27
CA TYR A 58 4.50 16.99 1.08
C TYR A 58 3.75 15.95 0.23
N PRO A 59 4.46 15.17 -0.59
CA PRO A 59 3.87 13.95 -1.17
C PRO A 59 3.52 12.96 -0.08
N VAL A 60 2.56 12.07 -0.37
CA VAL A 60 2.05 11.09 0.58
C VAL A 60 2.24 9.66 0.07
N LEU A 61 2.78 8.79 0.92
CA LEU A 61 2.77 7.35 0.75
C LEU A 61 1.81 6.71 1.76
N TYR A 62 0.80 6.00 1.29
CA TYR A 62 0.00 5.08 2.09
C TYR A 62 0.68 3.72 2.09
N LEU A 63 1.02 3.19 3.27
CA LEU A 63 1.84 1.98 3.41
C LEU A 63 1.10 0.94 4.27
N LEU A 64 0.61 -0.12 3.63
CA LEU A 64 -0.33 -1.08 4.18
C LEU A 64 0.38 -2.31 4.72
N HIS A 65 0.04 -2.72 5.95
CA HIS A 65 0.63 -3.88 6.63
C HIS A 65 0.06 -5.23 6.15
N GLY A 66 0.77 -6.31 6.42
CA GLY A 66 0.34 -7.68 6.16
C GLY A 66 -0.61 -8.23 7.23
N SER A 67 -1.20 -9.39 6.95
CA SER A 67 -2.07 -10.09 7.91
C SER A 67 -1.36 -10.37 9.22
N GLY A 68 -2.05 -10.18 10.35
CA GLY A 68 -1.50 -10.37 11.70
C GLY A 68 -0.71 -9.16 12.23
N ASP A 69 -0.66 -8.06 11.51
CA ASP A 69 -0.06 -6.80 11.94
C ASP A 69 -1.14 -5.73 12.19
N ASP A 70 -0.70 -4.53 12.50
CA ASP A 70 -1.50 -3.34 12.74
C ASP A 70 -0.80 -2.10 12.12
N GLU A 71 -1.27 -0.91 12.46
CA GLU A 71 -0.68 0.36 12.01
C GLU A 71 0.81 0.52 12.41
N ALA A 72 1.30 -0.23 13.39
CA ALA A 72 2.69 -0.19 13.84
C ALA A 72 3.57 -1.24 13.13
N GLY A 73 3.02 -2.16 12.33
CA GLY A 73 3.74 -3.27 11.72
C GLY A 73 4.93 -2.82 10.88
N TRP A 74 4.77 -1.82 10.02
CA TRP A 74 5.86 -1.26 9.22
C TRP A 74 6.92 -0.54 10.06
N LEU A 75 6.55 0.04 11.19
CA LEU A 75 7.48 0.71 12.08
C LEU A 75 8.33 -0.29 12.88
N THR A 76 7.70 -1.32 13.42
CA THR A 76 8.31 -2.28 14.34
C THR A 76 9.08 -3.38 13.61
N LYS A 77 8.45 -4.04 12.63
CA LYS A 77 9.01 -5.14 11.85
C LYS A 77 9.73 -4.65 10.60
N GLY A 78 9.08 -3.76 9.83
CA GLY A 78 9.63 -3.18 8.59
C GLY A 78 10.66 -2.08 8.80
N LYS A 79 10.79 -1.53 10.03
CA LYS A 79 11.73 -0.45 10.38
C LYS A 79 11.60 0.78 9.46
N ALA A 80 10.39 1.06 9.00
CA ALA A 80 10.11 2.08 7.99
C ALA A 80 10.66 3.45 8.38
N LYS A 81 10.51 3.88 9.65
CA LYS A 81 11.06 5.17 10.10
C LYS A 81 12.56 5.28 9.85
N ALA A 82 13.34 4.28 10.26
CA ALA A 82 14.80 4.31 10.11
C ALA A 82 15.24 4.28 8.63
N ILE A 83 14.50 3.57 7.80
CA ILE A 83 14.75 3.50 6.36
C ILE A 83 14.44 4.86 5.72
N LEU A 84 13.28 5.45 6.00
CA LEU A 84 12.88 6.76 5.48
C LEU A 84 13.86 7.86 5.91
N ASP A 85 14.23 7.91 7.19
CA ASP A 85 15.20 8.87 7.70
C ASP A 85 16.55 8.74 6.98
N SER A 86 17.01 7.51 6.75
CA SER A 86 18.25 7.26 6.02
C SER A 86 18.15 7.69 4.56
N LEU A 87 17.06 7.37 3.86
CA LEU A 87 16.88 7.71 2.47
C LEU A 87 16.74 9.21 2.24
N ILE A 88 15.98 9.88 3.10
CA ILE A 88 15.77 11.33 3.03
C ILE A 88 17.07 12.08 3.36
N THR A 89 17.78 11.67 4.41
CA THR A 89 19.04 12.31 4.83
C THR A 89 20.13 12.16 3.77
N ASN A 90 20.17 11.03 3.05
CA ASN A 90 21.12 10.81 1.96
C ASN A 90 20.62 11.34 0.60
N GLU A 91 19.56 12.13 0.57
CA GLU A 91 18.96 12.70 -0.66
C GLU A 91 18.57 11.64 -1.71
N LEU A 92 18.29 10.39 -1.28
CA LEU A 92 17.88 9.28 -2.14
C LEU A 92 16.37 9.26 -2.39
N CYS A 93 15.60 9.97 -1.57
CA CYS A 93 14.18 10.24 -1.82
C CYS A 93 13.82 11.63 -1.28
N LYS A 94 12.69 12.17 -1.76
CA LYS A 94 12.14 13.42 -1.24
C LYS A 94 11.56 13.22 0.16
N PRO A 95 11.59 14.22 1.04
CA PRO A 95 10.77 14.22 2.24
C PRO A 95 9.30 13.99 1.89
N MET A 96 8.65 13.07 2.60
CA MET A 96 7.26 12.71 2.38
C MET A 96 6.57 12.37 3.70
N ILE A 97 5.25 12.47 3.71
CA ILE A 97 4.39 11.92 4.77
C ILE A 97 4.15 10.44 4.44
N VAL A 98 4.23 9.55 5.45
CA VAL A 98 3.85 8.15 5.26
C VAL A 98 2.72 7.82 6.22
N VAL A 99 1.59 7.40 5.68
CA VAL A 99 0.38 7.05 6.41
C VAL A 99 0.25 5.53 6.44
N MET A 100 0.27 4.97 7.63
CA MET A 100 0.19 3.53 7.86
C MET A 100 -1.12 3.23 8.62
N PRO A 101 -2.23 2.98 7.90
CA PRO A 101 -3.49 2.65 8.55
C PRO A 101 -3.50 1.23 9.07
N ASN A 102 -4.33 0.97 10.09
CA ASN A 102 -4.76 -0.37 10.39
C ASN A 102 -5.68 -0.87 9.26
N GLY A 103 -5.30 -1.96 8.61
CA GLY A 103 -6.07 -2.59 7.52
C GLY A 103 -7.34 -3.28 7.99
N TYR A 104 -7.56 -3.34 9.30
CA TYR A 104 -8.73 -3.94 9.92
C TYR A 104 -9.60 -2.85 10.51
N LEU A 105 -10.73 -2.59 9.89
CA LEU A 105 -11.63 -1.54 10.34
C LEU A 105 -12.46 -1.95 11.57
N GLU A 106 -12.55 -3.24 11.89
CA GLU A 106 -13.32 -3.72 13.03
C GLU A 106 -12.55 -3.68 14.36
N GLN A 107 -13.21 -3.19 15.41
CA GLN A 107 -12.66 -3.11 16.78
C GLN A 107 -12.35 -4.49 17.41
N THR A 108 -12.74 -5.59 16.79
CA THR A 108 -12.67 -6.92 17.41
C THR A 108 -11.34 -7.64 17.21
N GLY A 109 -10.43 -7.14 16.40
CA GLY A 109 -9.16 -7.80 16.10
C GLY A 109 -9.29 -9.20 15.49
N LYS A 110 -10.48 -9.58 15.05
CA LYS A 110 -10.75 -10.87 14.43
C LYS A 110 -10.62 -10.74 12.93
N TYR A 111 -9.51 -11.24 12.44
CA TYR A 111 -9.14 -11.27 11.02
C TYR A 111 -9.94 -12.27 10.19
N TYR A 112 -10.50 -13.25 10.86
CA TYR A 112 -11.15 -14.40 10.26
C TYR A 112 -12.30 -14.79 11.15
N ASP A 113 -13.50 -14.78 10.60
CA ASP A 113 -14.64 -15.42 11.24
C ASP A 113 -14.67 -16.91 10.86
N PRO A 114 -14.34 -17.82 11.80
CA PRO A 114 -14.33 -19.25 11.51
C PRO A 114 -15.70 -19.81 11.13
N GLU A 115 -16.79 -19.15 11.53
CA GLU A 115 -18.15 -19.59 11.24
C GLU A 115 -18.60 -19.22 9.84
N SER A 116 -18.31 -18.00 9.39
CA SER A 116 -18.65 -17.54 8.05
C SER A 116 -17.60 -17.90 7.00
N ARG A 117 -16.39 -18.26 7.42
CA ARG A 117 -15.20 -18.41 6.55
C ARG A 117 -14.90 -17.16 5.69
N LEU A 118 -15.46 -16.04 6.04
CA LEU A 118 -15.23 -14.78 5.39
C LEU A 118 -14.10 -14.06 6.12
N TRP A 119 -13.06 -13.76 5.38
CA TRP A 119 -12.20 -12.64 5.72
C TRP A 119 -13.10 -11.41 5.73
N MET A 120 -13.06 -10.68 6.82
CA MET A 120 -13.89 -9.54 7.12
C MET A 120 -14.49 -8.89 5.87
N GLU A 121 -15.75 -8.63 5.92
CA GLU A 121 -16.40 -7.83 4.89
C GLU A 121 -15.59 -6.55 4.71
N SER A 122 -14.66 -6.57 3.77
CA SER A 122 -13.69 -5.50 3.61
C SER A 122 -14.42 -4.26 3.12
N THR A 123 -14.65 -3.39 4.04
CA THR A 123 -15.01 -2.00 3.77
C THR A 123 -13.75 -1.13 3.67
N PHE A 124 -12.56 -1.72 3.78
CA PHE A 124 -11.30 -0.98 3.82
C PHE A 124 -11.08 -0.18 2.54
N GLU A 125 -11.20 -0.81 1.38
CA GLU A 125 -11.02 -0.14 0.08
C GLU A 125 -12.09 0.94 -0.15
N GLU A 126 -13.34 0.66 0.22
CA GLU A 126 -14.46 1.60 0.07
C GLU A 126 -14.31 2.82 1.00
N ASN A 127 -13.70 2.62 2.17
CA ASN A 127 -13.44 3.69 3.14
C ASN A 127 -12.12 4.44 2.87
N PHE A 128 -11.28 3.98 1.96
CA PHE A 128 -9.96 4.56 1.76
C PHE A 128 -9.99 6.02 1.33
N SER A 129 -11.02 6.44 0.61
CA SER A 129 -11.25 7.85 0.26
C SER A 129 -11.43 8.74 1.51
N GLN A 130 -12.01 8.21 2.58
CA GLN A 130 -12.15 8.91 3.86
C GLN A 130 -10.79 9.09 4.55
N LEU A 131 -9.92 8.07 4.50
CA LEU A 131 -8.56 8.17 5.00
C LEU A 131 -7.75 9.22 4.22
N ILE A 132 -7.88 9.26 2.88
CA ILE A 132 -7.26 10.31 2.07
C ILE A 132 -7.74 11.68 2.52
N ALA A 133 -9.05 11.90 2.58
CA ALA A 133 -9.63 13.18 2.98
C ALA A 133 -9.22 13.60 4.42
N TRP A 134 -9.19 12.64 5.33
CA TRP A 134 -8.71 12.87 6.70
C TRP A 134 -7.23 13.29 6.72
N THR A 135 -6.39 12.59 5.96
CA THR A 135 -4.96 12.92 5.86
C THR A 135 -4.75 14.34 5.33
N GLU A 136 -5.46 14.72 4.27
CA GLU A 136 -5.40 16.04 3.65
C GLU A 136 -5.90 17.17 4.57
N MET A 137 -6.86 16.85 5.44
CA MET A 137 -7.38 17.81 6.42
C MET A 137 -6.39 18.05 7.58
N HIS A 138 -5.61 17.04 7.98
CA HIS A 138 -4.79 17.10 9.20
C HIS A 138 -3.31 17.37 8.93
N TYR A 139 -2.85 17.14 7.70
CA TYR A 139 -1.45 17.28 7.32
C TYR A 139 -1.28 18.10 6.04
N ARG A 140 -0.12 18.74 5.90
CA ARG A 140 0.23 19.49 4.69
C ARG A 140 0.61 18.53 3.57
N THR A 141 -0.32 18.27 2.69
CA THR A 141 -0.20 17.30 1.60
C THR A 141 -0.38 17.95 0.24
N ILE A 142 0.33 17.46 -0.76
CA ILE A 142 0.09 17.82 -2.16
C ILE A 142 -1.07 16.95 -2.65
N ASN A 143 -2.20 17.60 -2.98
CA ASN A 143 -3.49 16.98 -3.26
C ASN A 143 -3.67 16.57 -4.73
N ASP A 144 -2.71 15.85 -5.29
CA ASP A 144 -2.86 15.29 -6.63
C ASP A 144 -2.33 13.85 -6.69
N LYS A 145 -2.71 13.10 -7.73
CA LYS A 145 -2.30 11.72 -7.89
C LYS A 145 -0.79 11.57 -8.17
N GLN A 146 -0.16 12.58 -8.74
CA GLN A 146 1.26 12.58 -9.09
C GLN A 146 2.16 12.66 -7.85
N HIS A 147 1.60 13.04 -6.72
CA HIS A 147 2.28 13.10 -5.43
C HIS A 147 1.71 12.12 -4.41
N ARG A 148 0.91 11.16 -4.86
CA ARG A 148 0.30 10.17 -3.98
C ARG A 148 0.66 8.76 -4.42
N ALA A 149 1.21 7.99 -3.47
CA ALA A 149 1.59 6.60 -3.61
C ALA A 149 0.78 5.71 -2.66
N ILE A 150 0.56 4.46 -3.06
CA ILE A 150 0.04 3.40 -2.20
C ILE A 150 0.90 2.15 -2.37
N ALA A 151 1.27 1.52 -1.27
CA ALA A 151 2.03 0.27 -1.30
C ALA A 151 1.64 -0.63 -0.13
N GLY A 152 1.83 -1.94 -0.28
CA GLY A 152 1.51 -2.86 0.80
C GLY A 152 2.09 -4.25 0.64
N LEU A 153 2.19 -4.96 1.76
CA LEU A 153 2.76 -6.29 1.88
C LEU A 153 1.65 -7.32 2.15
N SER A 154 1.63 -8.43 1.40
CA SER A 154 0.72 -9.56 1.65
C SER A 154 -0.75 -9.11 1.57
N MET A 155 -1.52 -9.22 2.64
CA MET A 155 -2.86 -8.63 2.76
C MET A 155 -2.87 -7.14 2.37
N GLY A 156 -1.89 -6.35 2.82
CA GLY A 156 -1.75 -4.95 2.44
C GLY A 156 -1.47 -4.76 0.95
N GLY A 157 -0.77 -5.69 0.31
CA GLY A 157 -0.59 -5.69 -1.15
C GLY A 157 -1.88 -6.01 -1.90
N PHE A 158 -2.69 -6.93 -1.38
CA PHE A 158 -4.04 -7.21 -1.87
C PHE A 158 -4.93 -5.95 -1.76
N HIS A 159 -4.98 -5.31 -0.60
CA HIS A 159 -5.68 -4.05 -0.40
C HIS A 159 -5.16 -2.94 -1.33
N THR A 160 -3.84 -2.86 -1.53
CA THR A 160 -3.20 -1.88 -2.43
C THR A 160 -3.73 -2.02 -3.86
N MET A 161 -3.73 -3.24 -4.41
CA MET A 161 -4.21 -3.53 -5.76
C MET A 161 -5.66 -3.10 -5.95
N HIS A 162 -6.55 -3.53 -5.03
CA HIS A 162 -7.98 -3.26 -5.12
C HIS A 162 -8.31 -1.78 -4.86
N THR A 163 -7.65 -1.15 -3.87
CA THR A 163 -7.83 0.28 -3.59
C THR A 163 -7.37 1.14 -4.77
N ALA A 164 -6.21 0.84 -5.34
CA ALA A 164 -5.69 1.60 -6.48
C ALA A 164 -6.56 1.44 -7.73
N ALA A 165 -7.16 0.27 -7.93
CA ALA A 165 -8.08 0.03 -9.03
C ALA A 165 -9.43 0.74 -8.80
N LEU A 166 -9.99 0.66 -7.58
CA LEU A 166 -11.24 1.31 -7.20
C LEU A 166 -11.12 2.85 -7.26
N LEU A 167 -10.01 3.40 -6.77
CA LEU A 167 -9.70 4.83 -6.76
C LEU A 167 -8.69 5.19 -7.87
N ASN A 168 -8.96 4.78 -9.09
CA ASN A 168 -8.04 4.78 -10.23
C ASN A 168 -7.47 6.16 -10.63
N GLN A 169 -8.02 7.26 -10.11
CA GLN A 169 -7.51 8.62 -10.31
C GLN A 169 -6.81 9.19 -9.07
N SER A 170 -6.54 8.35 -8.05
CA SER A 170 -5.97 8.83 -6.79
C SER A 170 -4.48 8.57 -6.64
N PHE A 171 -3.91 7.61 -7.38
CA PHE A 171 -2.52 7.17 -7.20
C PHE A 171 -1.79 7.06 -8.53
N ASP A 172 -0.60 7.66 -8.63
CA ASP A 172 0.31 7.46 -9.76
C ASP A 172 1.46 6.49 -9.45
N TYR A 173 1.59 6.05 -8.19
CA TYR A 173 2.60 5.09 -7.76
C TYR A 173 1.94 4.00 -6.94
N VAL A 174 2.03 2.76 -7.43
CA VAL A 174 1.42 1.58 -6.82
C VAL A 174 2.49 0.53 -6.58
N GLY A 175 2.61 0.03 -5.35
CA GLY A 175 3.61 -0.98 -4.97
C GLY A 175 2.97 -2.19 -4.31
N ILE A 176 3.10 -3.35 -4.94
CA ILE A 176 2.48 -4.60 -4.50
C ILE A 176 3.58 -5.58 -4.11
N PHE A 177 3.67 -5.91 -2.82
CA PHE A 177 4.69 -6.81 -2.28
C PHE A 177 4.06 -8.12 -1.85
N SER A 178 4.49 -9.24 -2.44
CA SER A 178 4.10 -10.59 -2.00
C SER A 178 2.59 -10.72 -1.78
N ALA A 179 1.79 -10.33 -2.77
CA ALA A 179 0.34 -10.29 -2.65
C ALA A 179 -0.36 -11.34 -3.51
N LEU A 180 -1.54 -11.71 -3.07
CA LEU A 180 -2.45 -12.60 -3.77
C LEU A 180 -3.18 -11.85 -4.89
N TYR A 181 -3.30 -12.51 -6.04
CA TYR A 181 -4.29 -12.18 -7.05
C TYR A 181 -5.09 -13.43 -7.44
N VAL A 182 -6.40 -13.36 -7.33
CA VAL A 182 -7.27 -14.45 -7.77
C VAL A 182 -8.16 -13.95 -8.91
N PRO A 183 -7.89 -14.38 -10.15
CA PRO A 183 -8.82 -14.15 -11.24
C PRO A 183 -10.13 -14.93 -10.99
N HIS A 184 -11.28 -14.34 -11.28
CA HIS A 184 -12.61 -14.97 -11.11
C HIS A 184 -12.77 -16.33 -11.78
N THR A 185 -11.86 -16.70 -12.68
CA THR A 185 -11.96 -17.91 -13.51
C THR A 185 -11.04 -19.05 -13.09
N LYS A 186 -10.15 -18.84 -12.10
CA LYS A 186 -9.17 -19.86 -11.70
C LYS A 186 -9.40 -20.33 -10.27
N GLN A 187 -9.22 -21.63 -10.05
CA GLN A 187 -9.23 -22.21 -8.70
C GLN A 187 -7.93 -21.82 -7.95
N PRO A 188 -8.03 -21.54 -6.66
CA PRO A 188 -6.85 -21.26 -5.85
C PRO A 188 -5.89 -22.45 -5.78
N HIS A 189 -4.59 -22.17 -5.70
CA HIS A 189 -3.54 -23.19 -5.77
C HIS A 189 -3.25 -23.90 -4.45
N SER A 190 -3.68 -23.35 -3.33
CA SER A 190 -3.42 -23.92 -2.00
C SER A 190 -4.59 -23.68 -1.05
N GLU A 191 -4.65 -24.46 0.04
CA GLU A 191 -5.66 -24.25 1.09
C GLU A 191 -5.59 -22.84 1.69
N ARG A 192 -4.40 -22.25 1.83
CA ARG A 192 -4.24 -20.88 2.29
C ARG A 192 -4.76 -19.84 1.31
N THR A 193 -4.60 -20.09 0.01
CA THR A 193 -5.14 -19.21 -1.02
C THR A 193 -6.66 -19.37 -1.18
N ILE A 194 -7.25 -20.51 -0.79
CA ILE A 194 -8.71 -20.71 -0.75
C ILE A 194 -9.37 -19.71 0.20
N GLU A 195 -8.82 -19.52 1.39
CA GLU A 195 -9.38 -18.58 2.39
C GLU A 195 -9.31 -17.13 1.88
N MET A 196 -8.19 -16.73 1.28
CA MET A 196 -8.03 -15.39 0.69
C MET A 196 -8.86 -15.23 -0.60
N SER A 197 -9.10 -16.31 -1.33
CA SER A 197 -9.95 -16.33 -2.53
C SER A 197 -11.43 -16.10 -2.21
N ALA A 198 -11.86 -16.44 -0.99
CA ALA A 198 -13.24 -16.16 -0.56
C ALA A 198 -13.51 -14.64 -0.53
N LEU A 199 -12.52 -13.81 -0.24
CA LEU A 199 -12.62 -12.34 -0.38
C LEU A 199 -12.80 -11.91 -1.84
N ALA A 200 -11.98 -12.43 -2.74
CA ALA A 200 -12.06 -12.12 -4.16
C ALA A 200 -13.40 -12.59 -4.79
N LEU A 201 -14.06 -13.55 -4.16
CA LEU A 201 -15.39 -14.05 -4.53
C LEU A 201 -16.54 -13.43 -3.73
N SER A 202 -16.23 -12.49 -2.82
CA SER A 202 -17.26 -11.82 -2.03
C SER A 202 -18.12 -10.89 -2.90
N ASP A 203 -19.32 -10.58 -2.41
CA ASP A 203 -20.27 -9.68 -3.10
C ASP A 203 -19.83 -8.21 -3.13
N LYS A 204 -18.62 -7.90 -2.68
CA LYS A 204 -18.10 -6.52 -2.64
C LYS A 204 -17.71 -6.03 -4.04
N PRO A 205 -18.16 -4.85 -4.45
CA PRO A 205 -17.85 -4.28 -5.79
C PRO A 205 -16.34 -4.19 -6.06
N ALA A 206 -15.55 -3.86 -5.04
CA ALA A 206 -14.10 -3.78 -5.17
C ALA A 206 -13.46 -5.09 -5.65
N TYR A 207 -14.07 -6.24 -5.31
CA TYR A 207 -13.54 -7.56 -5.67
C TYR A 207 -14.24 -8.18 -6.87
N GLN A 208 -15.57 -8.10 -6.95
CA GLN A 208 -16.34 -8.62 -8.09
C GLN A 208 -16.00 -7.95 -9.42
N GLN A 209 -15.64 -6.67 -9.37
CA GLN A 209 -15.37 -5.85 -10.55
C GLN A 209 -13.87 -5.64 -10.79
N THR A 210 -13.00 -6.41 -10.14
CA THR A 210 -11.53 -6.20 -10.18
C THR A 210 -11.01 -6.03 -11.60
N GLU A 211 -11.39 -6.91 -12.54
CA GLU A 211 -10.92 -6.81 -13.93
C GLU A 211 -11.40 -5.55 -14.64
N ALA A 212 -12.66 -5.14 -14.42
CA ALA A 212 -13.22 -3.92 -15.00
C ALA A 212 -12.57 -2.67 -14.37
N LEU A 213 -12.29 -2.69 -13.07
CA LEU A 213 -11.59 -1.60 -12.36
C LEU A 213 -10.13 -1.48 -12.80
N LEU A 214 -9.42 -2.61 -12.97
CA LEU A 214 -8.08 -2.61 -13.54
C LEU A 214 -8.07 -2.08 -14.97
N GLN A 215 -9.04 -2.44 -15.80
CA GLN A 215 -9.17 -1.90 -17.16
C GLN A 215 -9.35 -0.36 -17.13
N GLN A 216 -10.13 0.16 -16.21
CA GLN A 216 -10.31 1.61 -16.04
C GLN A 216 -9.02 2.28 -15.55
N GLN A 217 -8.32 1.68 -14.60
CA GLN A 217 -7.05 2.18 -14.08
C GLN A 217 -5.99 2.26 -15.19
N PHE A 218 -5.86 1.18 -15.97
CA PHE A 218 -4.88 1.10 -17.03
C PHE A 218 -5.29 1.81 -18.34
N ALA A 219 -6.51 2.34 -18.44
CA ALA A 219 -6.85 3.28 -19.51
C ALA A 219 -6.05 4.60 -19.39
N THR A 220 -5.67 4.97 -18.17
CA THR A 220 -4.69 6.03 -17.87
C THR A 220 -3.74 5.47 -16.80
N PRO A 221 -2.73 4.69 -17.19
CA PRO A 221 -1.94 3.92 -16.26
C PRO A 221 -1.21 4.81 -15.26
N PRO A 222 -0.96 4.33 -14.03
CA PRO A 222 -0.11 5.03 -13.08
C PRO A 222 1.32 5.17 -13.65
N GLN A 223 2.08 6.14 -13.18
CA GLN A 223 3.48 6.34 -13.57
C GLN A 223 4.35 5.15 -13.18
N LEU A 224 4.01 4.48 -12.08
CA LEU A 224 4.64 3.25 -11.65
C LEU A 224 3.60 2.28 -11.12
N TYR A 225 3.60 1.07 -11.66
CA TYR A 225 2.94 -0.09 -11.11
C TYR A 225 4.00 -1.15 -10.83
N TRP A 226 4.40 -1.28 -9.57
CA TRP A 226 5.55 -2.08 -9.16
C TRP A 226 5.12 -3.30 -8.36
N ILE A 227 5.63 -4.46 -8.75
CA ILE A 227 5.33 -5.74 -8.13
C ILE A 227 6.64 -6.36 -7.66
N ALA A 228 6.65 -6.89 -6.44
CA ALA A 228 7.79 -7.67 -5.94
C ALA A 228 7.33 -8.91 -5.17
N CYS A 229 8.08 -10.00 -5.36
CA CYS A 229 7.85 -11.25 -4.65
C CYS A 229 9.15 -12.03 -4.49
N GLY A 230 9.30 -12.72 -3.36
CA GLY A 230 10.40 -13.66 -3.15
C GLY A 230 10.14 -14.98 -3.89
N VAL A 231 11.20 -15.62 -4.41
CA VAL A 231 11.07 -16.89 -5.15
C VAL A 231 10.64 -18.07 -4.28
N GLU A 232 10.83 -17.96 -2.96
CA GLU A 232 10.44 -18.98 -1.98
C GLU A 232 9.14 -18.58 -1.24
N ASP A 233 8.48 -17.50 -1.70
CA ASP A 233 7.22 -17.03 -1.13
C ASP A 233 6.08 -17.98 -1.51
N PHE A 234 5.22 -18.33 -0.54
CA PHE A 234 4.07 -19.19 -0.81
C PHE A 234 3.04 -18.54 -1.74
N LEU A 235 3.09 -17.20 -1.95
CA LEU A 235 2.29 -16.46 -2.92
C LEU A 235 3.01 -16.24 -4.27
N TYR A 236 4.17 -16.89 -4.48
CA TYR A 236 4.95 -16.69 -5.71
C TYR A 236 4.14 -17.07 -6.97
N GLU A 237 3.45 -18.21 -6.94
CA GLU A 237 2.62 -18.67 -8.06
C GLU A 237 1.44 -17.72 -8.33
N ASP A 238 0.84 -17.15 -7.28
CA ASP A 238 -0.22 -16.16 -7.42
C ASP A 238 0.30 -14.87 -8.08
N ASN A 239 1.53 -14.47 -7.74
CA ASN A 239 2.22 -13.36 -8.40
C ASN A 239 2.55 -13.65 -9.87
N VAL A 240 2.92 -14.89 -10.21
CA VAL A 240 3.10 -15.31 -11.61
C VAL A 240 1.80 -15.18 -12.38
N ILE A 241 0.69 -15.66 -11.81
CA ILE A 241 -0.65 -15.57 -12.44
C ILE A 241 -1.05 -14.12 -12.66
N TYR A 242 -0.80 -13.25 -11.66
CA TYR A 242 -1.11 -11.83 -11.79
C TYR A 242 -0.31 -11.16 -12.91
N ARG A 243 0.99 -11.41 -12.97
CA ARG A 243 1.83 -10.87 -14.04
C ARG A 243 1.41 -11.36 -15.41
N GLN A 244 1.08 -12.65 -15.55
CA GLN A 244 0.54 -13.20 -16.79
C GLN A 244 -0.75 -12.48 -17.22
N TYR A 245 -1.65 -12.20 -16.27
CA TYR A 245 -2.85 -11.42 -16.55
C TYR A 245 -2.52 -10.02 -17.06
N LEU A 246 -1.58 -9.31 -16.40
CA LEU A 246 -1.14 -7.98 -16.83
C LEU A 246 -0.49 -8.01 -18.22
N ASP A 247 0.33 -9.01 -18.49
CA ASP A 247 0.97 -9.24 -19.81
C ASP A 247 -0.07 -9.51 -20.91
N GLU A 248 -1.05 -10.37 -20.65
CA GLU A 248 -2.16 -10.67 -21.57
C GLU A 248 -2.98 -9.43 -21.93
N LYS A 249 -3.16 -8.51 -20.96
CA LYS A 249 -3.86 -7.23 -21.13
C LYS A 249 -2.96 -6.12 -21.66
N GLN A 250 -1.66 -6.35 -21.76
CA GLN A 250 -0.64 -5.34 -22.11
C GLN A 250 -0.62 -4.15 -21.15
N TYR A 251 -0.86 -4.40 -19.85
CA TYR A 251 -0.79 -3.38 -18.80
C TYR A 251 0.65 -3.18 -18.37
N PRO A 252 1.19 -1.94 -18.36
CA PRO A 252 2.56 -1.69 -17.98
C PRO A 252 2.78 -1.89 -16.48
N TYR A 253 3.85 -2.62 -16.12
CA TYR A 253 4.31 -2.80 -14.74
C TYR A 253 5.83 -3.05 -14.71
N GLU A 254 6.42 -2.85 -13.53
CA GLU A 254 7.78 -3.29 -13.24
C GLU A 254 7.74 -4.44 -12.23
N TYR A 255 8.56 -5.48 -12.46
CA TYR A 255 8.64 -6.62 -11.55
C TYR A 255 10.04 -6.78 -10.97
N HIS A 256 10.09 -7.04 -9.68
CA HIS A 256 11.30 -7.33 -8.95
C HIS A 256 11.20 -8.64 -8.18
N GLU A 257 12.16 -9.50 -8.42
CA GLU A 257 12.29 -10.78 -7.76
C GLU A 257 13.41 -10.75 -6.72
N SER A 258 13.20 -11.41 -5.59
CA SER A 258 14.22 -11.56 -4.56
C SER A 258 14.37 -13.01 -4.13
N ALA A 259 15.52 -13.37 -3.59
CA ALA A 259 15.66 -14.60 -2.82
C ALA A 259 14.84 -14.48 -1.53
N GLY A 260 14.36 -15.62 -1.00
CA GLY A 260 13.64 -15.71 0.26
C GLY A 260 12.12 -15.84 0.11
N GLY A 261 11.47 -16.08 1.24
CA GLY A 261 10.04 -16.37 1.34
C GLY A 261 9.23 -15.21 1.90
N HIS A 262 8.03 -15.51 2.38
CA HIS A 262 7.06 -14.56 2.90
C HIS A 262 7.46 -14.03 4.28
N SER A 263 8.39 -13.09 4.33
CA SER A 263 8.91 -12.55 5.58
C SER A 263 9.38 -11.10 5.47
N TRP A 264 9.45 -10.41 6.61
CA TRP A 264 9.98 -9.06 6.73
C TRP A 264 11.48 -8.92 6.39
N GLN A 265 12.19 -10.01 6.19
CA GLN A 265 13.61 -10.03 5.84
C GLN A 265 13.86 -9.98 4.33
N ASN A 266 12.81 -10.12 3.57
CA ASN A 266 12.85 -10.22 2.10
C ASN A 266 12.85 -8.87 1.38
#